data_eb2d19d4887e2e710fcf2d79027ec067
#
_entry.id   eb2d19d4887e2e710fcf2d79027ec067
#
_cell.length_a   1.000
_cell.length_b   1.000
_cell.length_c   1.000
_cell.angle_alpha   90.00
_cell.angle_beta   90.00
_cell.angle_gamma   90.00
#
_symmetry.space_group_name_H-M   'P 1'
#
loop_
_entity.id
_entity.type
_entity.pdbx_description
1 polymer ?
#
loop_
_entity_poly.entity_id
_entity_poly.type
_entity_poly.pdbx_seq_one_letter_code
_entity_poly.pdbx_strand_id
1 'polypeptide(L)'
;MKDIEKIIADLQAWVEEDKENRAIALVAVQKTKDKEDGYGLGQHTVTQGIMGFLVDAFQNVLNDNDPENGLHEVLKHAIRREAMTGLIKIADRLLKKSDKKSENSSEEGKEADHE
;
A
#
# COMPACT_ATOMS: atom_id res chain seq x y z
N MET A 1 12.87 21.16 0.63
CA MET A 1 12.82 20.01 -0.29
C MET A 1 13.13 20.35 -1.76
N LYS A 2 13.80 21.50 -1.98
CA LYS A 2 14.19 21.88 -3.33
C LYS A 2 15.12 20.87 -4.00
N ASP A 3 15.99 20.23 -3.21
CA ASP A 3 16.93 19.24 -3.74
C ASP A 3 16.25 17.96 -4.20
N ILE A 4 15.18 17.53 -3.53
CA ILE A 4 14.44 16.32 -3.94
C ILE A 4 13.70 16.54 -5.26
N GLU A 5 13.20 17.73 -5.49
CA GLU A 5 12.54 18.06 -6.76
C GLU A 5 13.50 17.97 -7.93
N LYS A 6 14.74 18.42 -7.73
CA LYS A 6 15.79 18.31 -8.74
C LYS A 6 16.18 16.86 -9.00
N ILE A 7 16.31 16.06 -7.94
CA ILE A 7 16.63 14.63 -8.07
C ILE A 7 15.52 13.93 -8.86
N ILE A 8 14.28 14.22 -8.55
CA ILE A 8 13.13 13.65 -9.27
C ILE A 8 13.18 14.04 -10.75
N ALA A 9 13.42 15.31 -11.04
CA ALA A 9 13.51 15.79 -12.41
C ALA A 9 14.65 15.11 -13.17
N ASP A 10 15.81 14.94 -12.55
CA ASP A 10 16.96 14.26 -13.16
C ASP A 10 16.66 12.79 -13.45
N LEU A 11 15.98 12.11 -12.53
CA LEU A 11 15.58 10.71 -12.73
C LEU A 11 14.53 10.57 -13.83
N GLN A 12 13.57 11.47 -13.89
CA GLN A 12 12.57 11.49 -14.95
C GLN A 12 13.22 11.71 -16.31
N ALA A 13 14.19 12.62 -16.38
CA ALA A 13 14.95 12.86 -17.60
C ALA A 13 15.75 11.61 -18.03
N TRP A 14 16.31 10.89 -17.07
CA TRP A 14 17.01 9.64 -17.34
C TRP A 14 16.09 8.59 -17.98
N VAL A 15 14.84 8.48 -17.49
CA VAL A 15 13.85 7.56 -18.08
C VAL A 15 13.50 8.01 -19.50
N GLU A 16 13.27 9.33 -19.70
CA GLU A 16 12.85 9.86 -20.99
C GLU A 16 13.91 9.69 -22.08
N GLU A 17 15.19 9.62 -21.71
CA GLU A 17 16.27 9.33 -22.67
C GLU A 17 16.11 7.96 -23.35
N ASP A 18 15.48 7.01 -22.66
CA ASP A 18 15.27 5.66 -23.18
C ASP A 18 14.03 5.03 -22.52
N LYS A 19 12.90 5.65 -22.74
CA LYS A 19 11.65 5.31 -22.04
C LYS A 19 11.13 3.91 -22.33
N GLU A 20 11.59 3.28 -23.40
CA GLU A 20 11.21 1.91 -23.73
C GLU A 20 11.93 0.87 -22.88
N ASN A 21 13.09 1.25 -22.31
CA ASN A 21 13.95 0.33 -21.57
C ASN A 21 14.18 0.74 -20.11
N ARG A 22 13.68 1.88 -19.68
CA ARG A 22 13.93 2.42 -18.35
C ARG A 22 12.63 2.71 -17.60
N ALA A 23 12.66 2.50 -16.30
CA ALA A 23 11.57 2.87 -15.42
C ALA A 23 12.11 3.21 -14.05
N ILE A 24 11.42 4.08 -13.33
CA ILE A 24 11.77 4.41 -11.95
C ILE A 24 10.52 4.41 -11.08
N ALA A 25 10.71 4.07 -9.82
CA ALA A 25 9.76 4.31 -8.75
C ALA A 25 10.53 4.93 -7.59
N LEU A 26 10.01 6.03 -7.07
CA LEU A 26 10.67 6.74 -5.98
C LEU A 26 9.63 7.08 -4.92
N VAL A 27 9.97 6.81 -3.67
CA VAL A 27 9.21 7.26 -2.51
C VAL A 27 10.19 7.98 -1.59
N ALA A 28 9.95 9.25 -1.37
CA ALA A 28 10.74 10.05 -0.44
C ALA A 28 9.82 10.61 0.63
N VAL A 29 10.23 10.51 1.87
CA VAL A 29 9.44 10.98 3.01
C VAL A 29 10.29 11.87 3.90
N GLN A 30 9.62 12.83 4.52
CA GLN A 30 10.21 13.68 5.51
C GLN A 30 9.23 13.89 6.66
N LYS A 31 9.69 13.70 7.87
CA LYS A 31 8.90 14.00 9.04
C LYS A 31 8.68 15.52 9.11
N THR A 32 7.43 15.96 9.20
CA THR A 32 7.09 17.38 9.20
C THR A 32 6.88 17.95 10.60
N LYS A 33 6.09 17.28 11.43
CA LYS A 33 5.77 17.73 12.79
C LYS A 33 5.54 16.56 13.70
N ASP A 34 5.92 16.71 14.97
CA ASP A 34 5.51 15.79 16.01
C ASP A 34 4.06 16.11 16.40
N LYS A 35 3.28 15.07 16.60
CA LYS A 35 1.90 15.12 17.08
C LYS A 35 1.79 14.27 18.33
N GLU A 36 0.78 14.51 19.15
CA GLU A 36 0.54 13.73 20.36
C GLU A 36 0.40 12.23 20.06
N ASP A 37 -0.25 11.89 18.94
CA ASP A 37 -0.51 10.52 18.53
C ASP A 37 0.48 10.00 17.48
N GLY A 38 1.62 10.67 17.30
CA GLY A 38 2.59 10.26 16.30
C GLY A 38 3.28 11.43 15.61
N TYR A 39 3.43 11.36 14.31
CA TYR A 39 4.11 12.38 13.53
C TYR A 39 3.42 12.56 12.16
N GLY A 40 3.63 13.75 11.59
CA GLY A 40 3.22 14.03 10.22
C GLY A 40 4.34 13.68 9.25
N LEU A 41 3.97 13.27 8.03
CA LEU A 41 4.92 12.99 6.96
C LEU A 41 4.61 13.83 5.72
N GLY A 42 5.65 14.46 5.18
CA GLY A 42 5.63 14.93 3.80
C GLY A 42 6.13 13.81 2.91
N GLN A 43 5.40 13.52 1.84
CA GLN A 43 5.73 12.39 0.97
C GLN A 43 5.73 12.80 -0.49
N HIS A 44 6.76 12.37 -1.21
CA HIS A 44 6.83 12.48 -2.67
C HIS A 44 6.85 11.07 -3.25
N THR A 45 5.94 10.81 -4.16
CA THR A 45 5.87 9.51 -4.85
C THR A 45 5.87 9.76 -6.34
N VAL A 46 6.80 9.14 -7.04
CA VAL A 46 6.95 9.30 -8.48
C VAL A 46 7.15 7.95 -9.12
N THR A 47 6.41 7.70 -10.19
CA THR A 47 6.66 6.56 -11.08
C THR A 47 6.75 7.07 -12.51
N GLN A 48 7.67 6.53 -13.27
CA GLN A 48 7.83 6.88 -14.67
C GLN A 48 8.40 5.70 -15.43
N GLY A 49 7.95 5.53 -16.69
CA GLY A 49 8.36 4.43 -17.53
C GLY A 49 7.33 3.31 -17.56
N ILE A 50 7.73 2.16 -18.02
CA ILE A 50 6.84 1.03 -18.23
C ILE A 50 6.51 0.37 -16.89
N MET A 51 5.24 0.35 -16.54
CA MET A 51 4.74 -0.19 -15.27
C MET A 51 5.16 -1.64 -15.05
N GLY A 52 5.15 -2.47 -16.10
CA GLY A 52 5.54 -3.87 -16.01
C GLY A 52 6.97 -4.07 -15.50
N PHE A 53 7.90 -3.18 -15.89
CA PHE A 53 9.27 -3.24 -15.39
C PHE A 53 9.33 -3.02 -13.88
N LEU A 54 8.51 -2.09 -13.38
CA LEU A 54 8.45 -1.80 -11.94
C LEU A 54 7.86 -2.98 -11.18
N VAL A 55 6.82 -3.60 -11.72
CA VAL A 55 6.21 -4.79 -11.09
C VAL A 55 7.24 -5.91 -11.01
N ASP A 56 7.97 -6.18 -12.09
CA ASP A 56 9.00 -7.22 -12.10
C ASP A 56 10.11 -6.91 -11.10
N ALA A 57 10.53 -5.64 -11.04
CA ALA A 57 11.59 -5.22 -10.12
C ALA A 57 11.16 -5.39 -8.66
N PHE A 58 9.95 -4.98 -8.31
CA PHE A 58 9.44 -5.17 -6.95
C PHE A 58 9.25 -6.65 -6.61
N GLN A 59 8.82 -7.46 -7.56
CA GLN A 59 8.72 -8.90 -7.37
C GLN A 59 10.10 -9.50 -7.06
N ASN A 60 11.13 -9.07 -7.77
CA ASN A 60 12.50 -9.50 -7.51
C ASN A 60 12.98 -9.07 -6.12
N VAL A 61 12.65 -7.85 -5.71
CA VAL A 61 12.98 -7.35 -4.36
C VAL A 61 12.30 -8.20 -3.28
N LEU A 62 11.02 -8.53 -3.48
CA LEU A 62 10.27 -9.35 -2.52
C LEU A 62 10.81 -10.77 -2.41
N ASN A 63 11.37 -11.30 -3.50
CA ASN A 63 11.96 -12.64 -3.52
C ASN A 63 13.42 -12.67 -3.07
N ASP A 64 14.02 -11.51 -2.82
CA ASP A 64 15.40 -11.41 -2.36
C ASP A 64 15.51 -11.84 -0.90
N ASN A 65 16.40 -12.77 -0.62
CA ASN A 65 16.63 -13.26 0.73
C ASN A 65 17.78 -12.55 1.45
N ASP A 66 18.35 -11.51 0.85
CA ASP A 66 19.43 -10.76 1.46
C ASP A 66 18.92 -9.93 2.64
N PRO A 67 19.37 -10.21 3.88
CA PRO A 67 18.89 -9.46 5.04
C PRO A 67 19.33 -7.99 5.06
N GLU A 68 20.30 -7.64 4.25
CA GLU A 68 20.78 -6.23 4.13
C GLU A 68 19.96 -5.43 3.13
N ASN A 69 19.04 -6.05 2.40
CA ASN A 69 18.20 -5.33 1.45
C ASN A 69 17.09 -4.56 2.19
N GLY A 70 17.36 -3.28 2.45
CA GLY A 70 16.40 -2.40 3.17
C GLY A 70 15.07 -2.25 2.45
N LEU A 71 15.08 -2.21 1.12
CA LEU A 71 13.83 -2.10 0.35
C LEU A 71 12.96 -3.34 0.51
N HIS A 72 13.58 -4.53 0.52
CA HIS A 72 12.86 -5.78 0.81
C HIS A 72 12.15 -5.70 2.15
N GLU A 73 12.85 -5.26 3.20
CA GLU A 73 12.29 -5.14 4.53
C GLU A 73 11.14 -4.14 4.59
N VAL A 74 11.29 -2.98 3.94
CA VAL A 74 10.23 -1.98 3.88
C VAL A 74 8.99 -2.53 3.20
N LEU A 75 9.13 -3.16 2.05
CA LEU A 75 8.00 -3.72 1.31
C LEU A 75 7.34 -4.86 2.08
N LYS A 76 8.12 -5.72 2.67
CA LYS A 76 7.61 -6.83 3.50
C LYS A 76 6.76 -6.33 4.65
N HIS A 77 7.22 -5.32 5.39
CA HIS A 77 6.47 -4.74 6.49
C HIS A 77 5.23 -4.00 6.02
N ALA A 78 5.31 -3.26 4.90
CA ALA A 78 4.16 -2.55 4.34
C ALA A 78 3.07 -3.53 3.90
N ILE A 79 3.44 -4.61 3.24
CA ILE A 79 2.49 -5.64 2.78
C ILE A 79 1.83 -6.32 3.98
N ARG A 80 2.60 -6.67 5.02
CA ARG A 80 2.05 -7.28 6.24
C ARG A 80 1.06 -6.35 6.93
N ARG A 81 1.40 -5.07 7.02
CA ARG A 81 0.53 -4.08 7.66
C ARG A 81 -0.77 -3.91 6.88
N GLU A 82 -0.70 -3.86 5.56
CA GLU A 82 -1.88 -3.75 4.70
C GLU A 82 -2.75 -5.02 4.78
N ALA A 83 -2.14 -6.19 4.81
CA ALA A 83 -2.86 -7.44 4.98
C ALA A 83 -3.59 -7.48 6.32
N MET A 84 -2.94 -7.05 7.40
CA MET A 84 -3.56 -6.98 8.72
C MET A 84 -4.73 -6.00 8.73
N THR A 85 -4.57 -4.83 8.13
CA THR A 85 -5.65 -3.83 8.00
C THR A 85 -6.83 -4.41 7.23
N GLY A 86 -6.56 -5.14 6.15
CA GLY A 86 -7.58 -5.83 5.37
C GLY A 86 -8.35 -6.86 6.19
N LEU A 87 -7.65 -7.65 6.99
CA LEU A 87 -8.28 -8.64 7.88
C LEU A 87 -9.16 -7.97 8.93
N ILE A 88 -8.72 -6.86 9.51
CA ILE A 88 -9.51 -6.10 10.49
C ILE A 88 -10.79 -5.59 9.84
N LYS A 89 -10.71 -5.04 8.65
CA LYS A 89 -11.88 -4.56 7.91
C LYS A 89 -12.87 -5.68 7.60
N ILE A 90 -12.38 -6.84 7.21
CA ILE A 90 -13.20 -8.01 6.93
C ILE A 90 -13.88 -8.48 8.22
N ALA A 91 -13.16 -8.55 9.32
CA ALA A 91 -13.70 -8.93 10.61
C ALA A 91 -14.80 -7.98 11.05
N ASP A 92 -14.61 -6.68 10.93
CA ASP A 92 -15.62 -5.67 11.25
C ASP A 92 -16.87 -5.84 10.41
N ARG A 93 -16.74 -6.09 9.13
CA ARG A 93 -17.87 -6.34 8.23
C ARG A 93 -18.65 -7.58 8.64
N LEU A 94 -17.95 -8.65 9.00
CA LEU A 94 -18.57 -9.90 9.42
C LEU A 94 -19.31 -9.72 10.73
N LEU A 95 -18.73 -8.99 11.68
CA LEU A 95 -19.38 -8.70 12.96
C LEU A 95 -20.63 -7.84 12.76
N LYS A 96 -20.58 -6.83 11.93
CA LYS A 96 -21.74 -6.00 11.61
C LYS A 96 -22.84 -6.78 10.91
N LYS A 97 -22.50 -7.67 10.00
CA LYS A 97 -23.45 -8.56 9.34
C LYS A 97 -24.08 -9.54 10.32
N SER A 98 -23.29 -10.08 11.25
CA SER A 98 -23.76 -10.98 12.26
C SER A 98 -24.78 -10.29 13.18
N ASP A 99 -24.51 -9.06 13.59
CA ASP A 99 -25.42 -8.27 14.41
C ASP A 99 -26.73 -7.97 13.67
N LYS A 100 -26.66 -7.57 12.40
CA LYS A 100 -27.84 -7.34 11.57
C LYS A 100 -28.64 -8.62 11.35
N LYS A 101 -27.98 -9.73 11.09
CA LYS A 101 -28.64 -11.03 10.95
C LYS A 101 -29.32 -11.44 12.24
N SER A 102 -28.70 -11.20 13.38
CA SER A 102 -29.25 -11.49 14.68
C SER A 102 -30.53 -10.69 14.93
N GLU A 103 -30.55 -9.42 14.56
CA GLU A 103 -31.73 -8.55 14.71
C GLU A 103 -32.86 -8.95 13.75
N ASN A 104 -32.53 -9.34 12.53
CA ASN A 104 -33.53 -9.69 11.51
C ASN A 104 -33.94 -11.15 11.53
N SER A 105 -33.18 -12.02 12.18
CA SER A 105 -33.43 -13.46 12.16
C SER A 105 -34.77 -13.89 12.76
N SER A 106 -35.30 -13.15 13.74
CA SER A 106 -36.58 -13.45 14.32
C SER A 106 -37.74 -13.20 13.35
N GLU A 107 -37.65 -12.20 12.51
CA GLU A 107 -38.63 -11.92 11.48
C GLU A 107 -38.53 -12.89 10.31
N GLU A 108 -37.33 -13.17 9.84
CA GLU A 108 -37.07 -14.12 8.78
C GLU A 108 -37.45 -15.55 9.16
N GLY A 109 -37.20 -15.90 10.41
CA GLY A 109 -37.57 -17.21 10.93
C GLY A 109 -39.07 -17.46 10.89
N LYS A 110 -39.87 -16.45 11.16
CA LYS A 110 -41.31 -16.53 11.06
C LYS A 110 -41.82 -16.74 9.64
N GLU A 111 -41.21 -16.05 8.68
CA GLU A 111 -41.54 -16.22 7.27
C GLU A 111 -41.18 -17.61 6.75
N ALA A 112 -40.04 -18.15 7.16
CA ALA A 112 -39.59 -19.48 6.78
C ALA A 112 -40.55 -20.58 7.31
N ASP A 113 -41.15 -20.38 8.47
CA ASP A 113 -42.07 -21.34 9.04
C ASP A 113 -43.41 -21.41 8.31
N HIS A 114 -43.75 -20.46 7.48
CA HIS A 114 -44.97 -20.43 6.71
C HIS A 114 -44.87 -21.17 5.38
N GLU A 115 -43.69 -21.53 4.99
CA GLU A 115 -43.45 -22.32 3.80
C GLU A 115 -43.36 -23.82 4.13
#